data_bcdff32f144deabbc7144f23f4ce6fd3
#
_entry.id   bcdff32f144deabbc7144f23f4ce6fd3
#
_cell.length_a   1.000
_cell.length_b   1.000
_cell.length_c   1.000
_cell.angle_alpha   90.00
_cell.angle_beta   90.00
_cell.angle_gamma   90.00
#
_symmetry.space_group_name_H-M   'P 1'
#
loop_
_entity.id
_entity.type
_entity.pdbx_description
1 polymer ?
#
loop_
_entity_poly.entity_id
_entity_poly.type
_entity_poly.pdbx_seq_one_letter_code
_entity_poly.pdbx_strand_id
1 'polypeptide(L)'
;MRPSFLFDPSKSSLFYLILFLALAVIGLTAYDAMNGHYSIVGSVASFLGLFVAFQSWKAADDASRKTDEALAQMQALAHETRQLVISSNTVEEQIKNAVVTISDATRELYKGFQPIMQEIAGFLAEAEGSEYLAVMTDSAAIGTFYARHHHPALNQRETRALTDGIHDLLLERARDAREFYLATLAADETPEAFPPARDQHGLLHHFVQGVWQQYHPEAPIAEEHWQEHREQHLATLRQIHETFTTLSTHSEQQAAGLGPHHFLPVLPFQLFLRFNAEAKEPFRALVVFLGQYNLDRVAETRAMQSADPELVRTFISMFESLTSLDDHPGYQQLRRQFPL
;
A
#
# COMPACT_ATOMS: atom_id res chain seq x y z
N MET A 1 24.33 -26.01 -1.82
CA MET A 1 24.19 -26.67 -3.14
C MET A 1 24.68 -28.09 -3.05
N ARG A 2 23.81 -29.07 -2.99
CA ARG A 2 24.19 -30.49 -3.07
C ARG A 2 23.87 -30.99 -4.48
N PRO A 3 24.76 -31.68 -5.17
CA PRO A 3 24.50 -32.26 -6.49
C PRO A 3 23.61 -33.51 -6.29
N SER A 4 22.29 -33.34 -6.24
CA SER A 4 21.34 -34.45 -6.16
C SER A 4 20.99 -35.04 -7.54
N PHE A 5 21.84 -34.82 -8.55
CA PHE A 5 21.56 -35.17 -9.95
C PHE A 5 21.79 -36.63 -10.31
N LEU A 6 22.30 -37.48 -9.37
CA LEU A 6 22.70 -38.85 -9.68
C LEU A 6 21.81 -39.97 -9.14
N PHE A 7 20.75 -39.67 -8.41
CA PHE A 7 19.95 -40.73 -7.74
C PHE A 7 18.43 -40.51 -7.73
N ASP A 8 17.89 -40.06 -8.85
CA ASP A 8 16.43 -40.20 -9.07
C ASP A 8 16.22 -41.53 -9.81
N PRO A 9 15.68 -42.60 -9.13
CA PRO A 9 15.62 -43.95 -9.70
C PRO A 9 14.75 -44.03 -10.97
N SER A 10 13.81 -43.12 -11.18
CA SER A 10 12.99 -43.09 -12.38
C SER A 10 13.74 -42.52 -13.59
N LYS A 11 14.59 -41.52 -13.38
CA LYS A 11 15.42 -40.91 -14.44
C LYS A 11 16.65 -41.76 -14.80
N SER A 12 17.23 -42.41 -13.79
CA SER A 12 18.35 -43.30 -14.04
C SER A 12 17.95 -44.57 -14.82
N SER A 13 16.76 -45.13 -14.54
CA SER A 13 16.30 -46.32 -15.26
C SER A 13 16.07 -46.07 -16.75
N LEU A 14 15.53 -44.90 -17.13
CA LEU A 14 15.32 -44.53 -18.52
C LEU A 14 16.66 -44.27 -19.23
N PHE A 15 17.63 -43.65 -18.56
CA PHE A 15 18.96 -43.44 -19.10
C PHE A 15 19.66 -44.76 -19.35
N TYR A 16 19.59 -45.70 -18.42
CA TYR A 16 20.18 -47.06 -18.60
C TYR A 16 19.47 -47.87 -19.67
N LEU A 17 18.14 -47.71 -19.83
CA LEU A 17 17.39 -48.29 -20.91
C LEU A 17 17.84 -47.77 -22.28
N ILE A 18 17.98 -46.46 -22.43
CA ILE A 18 18.47 -45.83 -23.67
C ILE A 18 19.90 -46.25 -23.97
N LEU A 19 20.76 -46.28 -22.95
CA LEU A 19 22.15 -46.72 -23.07
C LEU A 19 22.22 -48.20 -23.50
N PHE A 20 21.40 -49.09 -22.88
CA PHE A 20 21.28 -50.50 -23.24
C PHE A 20 20.80 -50.70 -24.67
N LEU A 21 19.75 -49.95 -25.10
CA LEU A 21 19.26 -49.98 -26.48
C LEU A 21 20.33 -49.49 -27.46
N ALA A 22 21.09 -48.46 -27.13
CA ALA A 22 22.17 -47.96 -27.97
C ALA A 22 23.28 -49.02 -28.15
N LEU A 23 23.68 -49.65 -27.05
CA LEU A 23 24.69 -50.75 -27.05
C LEU A 23 24.15 -51.98 -27.83
N ALA A 24 22.87 -52.35 -27.71
CA ALA A 24 22.26 -53.41 -28.44
C ALA A 24 22.21 -53.13 -29.98
N VAL A 25 21.88 -51.90 -30.37
CA VAL A 25 21.89 -51.49 -31.77
C VAL A 25 23.33 -51.53 -32.33
N ILE A 26 24.32 -51.03 -31.61
CA ILE A 26 25.76 -51.13 -31.98
C ILE A 26 26.19 -52.57 -32.11
N GLY A 27 25.83 -53.43 -31.17
CA GLY A 27 26.16 -54.84 -31.20
C GLY A 27 25.53 -55.61 -32.36
N LEU A 28 24.24 -55.33 -32.67
CA LEU A 28 23.53 -55.92 -33.81
C LEU A 28 24.11 -55.42 -35.15
N THR A 29 24.45 -54.15 -35.28
CA THR A 29 25.08 -53.60 -36.50
C THR A 29 26.49 -54.19 -36.70
N ALA A 30 27.24 -54.38 -35.63
CA ALA A 30 28.56 -55.03 -35.71
C ALA A 30 28.42 -56.50 -36.09
N TYR A 31 27.44 -57.23 -35.54
CA TYR A 31 27.14 -58.64 -35.89
C TYR A 31 26.72 -58.80 -37.35
N ASP A 32 25.82 -57.93 -37.87
CA ASP A 32 25.40 -57.91 -39.27
C ASP A 32 26.55 -57.59 -40.21
N ALA A 33 27.42 -56.64 -39.84
CA ALA A 33 28.62 -56.30 -40.61
C ALA A 33 29.60 -57.52 -40.72
N MET A 34 29.75 -58.28 -39.65
CA MET A 34 30.61 -59.47 -39.62
C MET A 34 30.08 -60.61 -40.46
N ASN A 35 28.75 -60.73 -40.61
CA ASN A 35 28.10 -61.80 -41.37
C ASN A 35 27.76 -61.42 -42.84
N GLY A 36 28.23 -60.28 -43.32
CA GLY A 36 28.07 -59.85 -44.69
C GLY A 36 26.64 -59.34 -45.07
N HIS A 37 25.77 -59.21 -44.10
CA HIS A 37 24.44 -58.68 -44.27
C HIS A 37 24.38 -57.20 -43.97
N TYR A 38 25.01 -56.35 -44.78
CA TYR A 38 25.11 -54.94 -44.51
C TYR A 38 23.86 -54.21 -44.98
N SER A 39 22.94 -53.88 -44.07
CA SER A 39 21.81 -52.97 -44.32
C SER A 39 22.12 -51.58 -43.79
N ILE A 40 22.68 -50.73 -44.61
CA ILE A 40 22.97 -49.30 -44.31
C ILE A 40 21.69 -48.58 -43.88
N VAL A 41 20.55 -48.93 -44.48
CA VAL A 41 19.26 -48.29 -44.22
C VAL A 41 18.76 -48.60 -42.80
N GLY A 42 18.95 -49.83 -42.34
CA GLY A 42 18.56 -50.24 -40.96
C GLY A 42 19.39 -49.54 -39.88
N SER A 43 20.70 -49.39 -40.11
CA SER A 43 21.62 -48.71 -39.21
C SER A 43 21.28 -47.20 -39.09
N VAL A 44 21.04 -46.54 -40.24
CA VAL A 44 20.66 -45.10 -40.26
C VAL A 44 19.33 -44.88 -39.58
N ALA A 45 18.31 -45.73 -39.80
CA ALA A 45 17.02 -45.63 -39.18
C ALA A 45 17.11 -45.78 -37.63
N SER A 46 17.94 -46.72 -37.19
CA SER A 46 18.16 -46.95 -35.74
C SER A 46 18.90 -45.78 -35.09
N PHE A 47 19.89 -45.18 -35.74
CA PHE A 47 20.57 -43.97 -35.28
C PHE A 47 19.63 -42.75 -35.20
N LEU A 48 18.78 -42.53 -36.20
CA LEU A 48 17.79 -41.48 -36.22
C LEU A 48 16.73 -41.67 -35.11
N GLY A 49 16.28 -42.92 -34.88
CA GLY A 49 15.37 -43.24 -33.80
C GLY A 49 15.97 -42.94 -32.42
N LEU A 50 17.23 -43.30 -32.20
CA LEU A 50 17.95 -42.98 -30.96
C LEU A 50 18.13 -41.46 -30.76
N PHE A 51 18.46 -40.75 -31.83
CA PHE A 51 18.62 -39.29 -31.77
C PHE A 51 17.31 -38.59 -31.46
N VAL A 52 16.20 -38.97 -32.07
CA VAL A 52 14.85 -38.44 -31.74
C VAL A 52 14.45 -38.76 -30.30
N ALA A 53 14.71 -40.00 -29.85
CA ALA A 53 14.43 -40.37 -28.46
C ALA A 53 15.24 -39.54 -27.46
N PHE A 54 16.52 -39.30 -27.75
CA PHE A 54 17.35 -38.44 -26.91
C PHE A 54 16.90 -36.99 -26.87
N GLN A 55 16.53 -36.40 -28.04
CA GLN A 55 16.00 -35.04 -28.13
C GLN A 55 14.66 -34.92 -27.38
N SER A 56 13.77 -35.92 -27.52
CA SER A 56 12.49 -35.94 -26.82
C SER A 56 12.67 -36.05 -25.29
N TRP A 57 13.62 -36.87 -24.84
CA TRP A 57 13.96 -36.97 -23.42
C TRP A 57 14.52 -35.64 -22.88
N LYS A 58 15.45 -34.98 -23.61
CA LYS A 58 15.99 -33.71 -23.22
C LYS A 58 14.91 -32.61 -23.12
N ALA A 59 14.00 -32.56 -24.10
CA ALA A 59 12.87 -31.64 -24.10
C ALA A 59 11.91 -31.89 -22.93
N ALA A 60 11.66 -33.16 -22.58
CA ALA A 60 10.84 -33.52 -21.43
C ALA A 60 11.51 -33.14 -20.10
N ASP A 61 12.82 -33.31 -19.98
CA ASP A 61 13.57 -32.93 -18.77
C ASP A 61 13.62 -31.40 -18.58
N ASP A 62 13.82 -30.64 -19.67
CA ASP A 62 13.78 -29.18 -19.67
C ASP A 62 12.36 -28.66 -19.31
N ALA A 63 11.31 -29.30 -19.83
CA ALA A 63 9.91 -28.97 -19.51
C ALA A 63 9.60 -29.27 -18.03
N SER A 64 10.04 -30.41 -17.50
CA SER A 64 9.88 -30.77 -16.09
C SER A 64 10.55 -29.73 -15.17
N ARG A 65 11.80 -29.37 -15.50
CA ARG A 65 12.53 -28.37 -14.70
C ARG A 65 11.84 -27.01 -14.70
N LYS A 66 11.35 -26.54 -15.85
CA LYS A 66 10.58 -25.29 -15.93
C LYS A 66 9.28 -25.35 -15.14
N THR A 67 8.63 -26.51 -15.11
CA THR A 67 7.41 -26.73 -14.34
C THR A 67 7.73 -26.68 -12.83
N ASP A 68 8.82 -27.31 -12.39
CA ASP A 68 9.26 -27.29 -10.99
C ASP A 68 9.66 -25.86 -10.54
N GLU A 69 10.34 -25.10 -11.41
CA GLU A 69 10.69 -23.69 -11.16
C GLU A 69 9.42 -22.81 -11.07
N ALA A 70 8.45 -23.00 -11.97
CA ALA A 70 7.18 -22.29 -11.94
C ALA A 70 6.34 -22.61 -10.69
N LEU A 71 6.37 -23.87 -10.26
CA LEU A 71 5.66 -24.35 -9.07
C LEU A 71 6.28 -23.76 -7.79
N ALA A 72 7.61 -23.67 -7.74
CA ALA A 72 8.33 -23.02 -6.64
C ALA A 72 8.02 -21.51 -6.57
N GLN A 73 7.98 -20.83 -7.73
CA GLN A 73 7.57 -19.41 -7.79
C GLN A 73 6.12 -19.21 -7.36
N MET A 74 5.19 -20.07 -7.79
CA MET A 74 3.80 -20.03 -7.35
C MET A 74 3.67 -20.25 -5.84
N GLN A 75 4.43 -21.16 -5.27
CA GLN A 75 4.42 -21.40 -3.81
C GLN A 75 4.98 -20.20 -3.05
N ALA A 76 6.04 -19.56 -3.54
CA ALA A 76 6.59 -18.35 -2.95
C ALA A 76 5.58 -17.20 -2.99
N LEU A 77 4.95 -16.96 -4.14
CA LEU A 77 3.89 -15.95 -4.29
C LEU A 77 2.67 -16.24 -3.40
N ALA A 78 2.25 -17.50 -3.30
CA ALA A 78 1.16 -17.90 -2.42
C ALA A 78 1.49 -17.67 -0.95
N HIS A 79 2.75 -17.91 -0.55
CA HIS A 79 3.21 -17.64 0.82
C HIS A 79 3.24 -16.14 1.11
N GLU A 80 3.77 -15.34 0.20
CA GLU A 80 3.82 -13.88 0.30
C GLU A 80 2.40 -13.28 0.36
N THR A 81 1.51 -13.73 -0.55
CA THR A 81 0.10 -13.32 -0.53
C THR A 81 -0.58 -13.69 0.79
N ARG A 82 -0.27 -14.88 1.33
CA ARG A 82 -0.84 -15.30 2.62
C ARG A 82 -0.31 -14.46 3.79
N GLN A 83 0.95 -14.07 3.77
CA GLN A 83 1.51 -13.14 4.76
C GLN A 83 0.86 -11.76 4.68
N LEU A 84 0.64 -11.24 3.46
CA LEU A 84 -0.06 -9.97 3.25
C LEU A 84 -1.51 -10.02 3.74
N VAL A 85 -2.23 -11.11 3.48
CA VAL A 85 -3.59 -11.30 3.98
C VAL A 85 -3.62 -11.41 5.51
N ILE A 86 -2.66 -12.11 6.11
CA ILE A 86 -2.55 -12.23 7.57
C ILE A 86 -2.24 -10.86 8.18
N SER A 87 -1.30 -10.10 7.62
CA SER A 87 -0.98 -8.75 8.11
C SER A 87 -2.17 -7.80 7.94
N SER A 88 -2.89 -7.85 6.82
CA SER A 88 -4.11 -7.08 6.60
C SER A 88 -5.21 -7.42 7.61
N ASN A 89 -5.45 -8.71 7.86
CA ASN A 89 -6.43 -9.15 8.86
C ASN A 89 -6.02 -8.76 10.28
N THR A 90 -4.73 -8.77 10.59
CA THR A 90 -4.22 -8.35 11.90
C THR A 90 -4.43 -6.85 12.11
N VAL A 91 -4.19 -6.04 11.08
CA VAL A 91 -4.47 -4.59 11.09
C VAL A 91 -5.97 -4.33 11.24
N GLU A 92 -6.83 -5.06 10.51
CA GLU A 92 -8.28 -4.95 10.62
C GLU A 92 -8.77 -5.32 12.04
N GLU A 93 -8.23 -6.39 12.62
CA GLU A 93 -8.58 -6.82 13.98
C GLU A 93 -8.06 -5.84 15.05
N GLN A 94 -6.87 -5.28 14.87
CA GLN A 94 -6.34 -4.22 15.72
C GLN A 94 -7.18 -2.94 15.62
N ILE A 95 -7.58 -2.53 14.42
CA ILE A 95 -8.49 -1.40 14.22
C ILE A 95 -9.84 -1.67 14.89
N LYS A 96 -10.41 -2.86 14.71
CA LYS A 96 -11.69 -3.24 15.32
C LYS A 96 -11.61 -3.25 16.84
N ASN A 97 -10.55 -3.80 17.41
CA ASN A 97 -10.32 -3.84 18.86
C ASN A 97 -10.05 -2.43 19.41
N ALA A 98 -9.27 -1.62 18.71
CA ALA A 98 -9.07 -0.22 19.06
C ALA A 98 -10.40 0.56 19.04
N VAL A 99 -11.22 0.39 17.98
CA VAL A 99 -12.55 1.02 17.88
C VAL A 99 -13.48 0.61 19.02
N VAL A 100 -13.49 -0.66 19.44
CA VAL A 100 -14.29 -1.14 20.57
C VAL A 100 -13.79 -0.56 21.89
N THR A 101 -12.48 -0.57 22.13
CA THR A 101 -11.88 0.00 23.35
C THR A 101 -12.07 1.52 23.42
N ILE A 102 -12.01 2.19 22.28
CA ILE A 102 -12.22 3.63 22.12
C ILE A 102 -13.69 4.00 22.36
N SER A 103 -14.63 3.19 21.89
CA SER A 103 -16.07 3.43 22.11
C SER A 103 -16.44 3.46 23.60
N ASP A 104 -15.74 2.68 24.42
CA ASP A 104 -15.99 2.62 25.86
C ASP A 104 -15.26 3.72 26.66
N ALA A 105 -14.17 4.28 26.09
CA ALA A 105 -13.32 5.26 26.77
C ALA A 105 -13.62 6.73 26.42
N THR A 106 -14.40 6.99 25.36
CA THR A 106 -14.58 8.35 24.83
C THR A 106 -15.94 8.95 25.13
N ARG A 107 -15.93 10.09 25.81
CA ARG A 107 -17.13 10.86 26.15
C ARG A 107 -17.64 11.78 25.04
N GLU A 108 -16.88 12.01 23.97
CA GLU A 108 -17.25 12.94 22.92
C GLU A 108 -17.06 12.31 21.53
N LEU A 109 -18.16 11.81 20.96
CA LEU A 109 -18.24 11.36 19.58
C LEU A 109 -18.89 12.46 18.74
N TYR A 110 -18.10 13.09 17.87
CA TYR A 110 -18.63 14.00 16.87
C TYR A 110 -19.28 13.21 15.75
N LYS A 111 -20.43 13.66 15.27
CA LYS A 111 -21.23 12.94 14.28
C LYS A 111 -21.66 13.87 13.15
N GLY A 112 -21.41 13.44 11.93
CA GLY A 112 -21.79 14.16 10.72
C GLY A 112 -20.67 15.08 10.18
N PHE A 113 -20.79 15.43 8.92
CA PHE A 113 -19.73 16.14 8.18
C PHE A 113 -19.37 17.50 8.79
N GLN A 114 -20.36 18.37 9.01
CA GLN A 114 -20.08 19.75 9.46
C GLN A 114 -19.49 19.82 10.88
N PRO A 115 -20.00 19.11 11.90
CA PRO A 115 -19.36 19.05 13.21
C PRO A 115 -17.93 18.51 13.17
N ILE A 116 -17.67 17.50 12.32
CA ILE A 116 -16.31 16.93 12.17
C ILE A 116 -15.36 17.92 11.51
N MET A 117 -15.80 18.65 10.49
CA MET A 117 -14.98 19.69 9.87
C MET A 117 -14.69 20.84 10.85
N GLN A 118 -15.66 21.22 11.70
CA GLN A 118 -15.44 22.20 12.76
C GLN A 118 -14.41 21.70 13.78
N GLU A 119 -14.44 20.42 14.10
CA GLU A 119 -13.49 19.80 15.02
C GLU A 119 -12.09 19.72 14.43
N ILE A 120 -11.96 19.39 13.14
CA ILE A 120 -10.67 19.44 12.43
C ILE A 120 -10.11 20.88 12.43
N ALA A 121 -10.96 21.86 12.12
CA ALA A 121 -10.55 23.26 12.15
C ALA A 121 -10.08 23.69 13.55
N GLY A 122 -10.84 23.33 14.60
CA GLY A 122 -10.46 23.58 15.99
C GLY A 122 -9.13 22.93 16.37
N PHE A 123 -8.96 21.65 16.00
CA PHE A 123 -7.72 20.91 16.27
C PHE A 123 -6.49 21.55 15.59
N LEU A 124 -6.62 21.96 14.32
CA LEU A 124 -5.56 22.63 13.59
C LEU A 124 -5.30 24.04 14.15
N ALA A 125 -6.32 24.78 14.55
CA ALA A 125 -6.15 26.08 15.18
C ALA A 125 -5.39 25.96 16.51
N GLU A 126 -5.73 25.00 17.34
CA GLU A 126 -5.05 24.72 18.60
C GLU A 126 -3.63 24.13 18.43
N ALA A 127 -3.27 23.71 17.21
CA ALA A 127 -1.94 23.21 16.89
C ALA A 127 -0.92 24.35 16.66
N GLU A 128 -1.29 25.61 16.87
CA GLU A 128 -0.36 26.74 16.85
C GLU A 128 0.79 26.51 17.82
N GLY A 129 2.02 26.74 17.34
CA GLY A 129 3.24 26.51 18.13
C GLY A 129 3.56 25.03 18.41
N SER A 130 2.90 24.11 17.75
CA SER A 130 3.21 22.67 17.90
C SER A 130 4.62 22.37 17.40
N GLU A 131 5.35 21.56 18.19
CA GLU A 131 6.66 21.06 17.80
C GLU A 131 6.52 19.93 16.76
N TYR A 132 5.46 19.15 16.86
CA TYR A 132 5.17 18.02 15.97
C TYR A 132 3.71 18.09 15.53
N LEU A 133 3.48 18.00 14.23
CA LEU A 133 2.16 17.83 13.63
C LEU A 133 2.22 16.79 12.52
N ALA A 134 1.42 15.72 12.64
CA ALA A 134 1.24 14.73 11.60
C ALA A 134 -0.23 14.63 11.21
N VAL A 135 -0.48 14.65 9.91
CA VAL A 135 -1.82 14.58 9.32
C VAL A 135 -1.89 13.42 8.34
N MET A 136 -2.84 12.53 8.52
CA MET A 136 -3.15 11.44 7.62
C MET A 136 -4.58 11.61 7.12
N THR A 137 -4.78 11.79 5.82
CA THR A 137 -6.07 12.09 5.22
C THR A 137 -6.17 11.52 3.80
N ASP A 138 -7.37 11.49 3.23
CA ASP A 138 -7.58 11.09 1.84
C ASP A 138 -6.90 12.05 0.85
N SER A 139 -7.06 13.36 1.10
CA SER A 139 -6.59 14.42 0.22
C SER A 139 -6.02 15.58 1.02
N ALA A 140 -5.00 16.26 0.50
CA ALA A 140 -4.51 17.52 1.07
C ALA A 140 -5.59 18.63 1.03
N ALA A 141 -6.58 18.51 0.13
CA ALA A 141 -7.76 19.39 0.07
C ALA A 141 -8.89 18.85 0.98
N ILE A 142 -8.64 18.81 2.29
CA ILE A 142 -9.49 18.16 3.30
C ILE A 142 -10.95 18.62 3.19
N GLY A 143 -11.87 17.64 2.99
CA GLY A 143 -13.30 17.86 2.96
C GLY A 143 -13.84 18.67 1.77
N THR A 144 -12.99 19.20 0.90
CA THR A 144 -13.40 20.11 -0.19
C THR A 144 -14.29 19.41 -1.22
N PHE A 145 -13.97 18.16 -1.57
CA PHE A 145 -14.80 17.40 -2.50
C PHE A 145 -16.24 17.27 -1.99
N TYR A 146 -16.41 16.92 -0.73
CA TYR A 146 -17.73 16.79 -0.10
C TYR A 146 -18.47 18.13 -0.02
N ALA A 147 -17.77 19.19 0.34
CA ALA A 147 -18.36 20.53 0.44
C ALA A 147 -18.90 21.02 -0.90
N ARG A 148 -18.31 20.60 -2.02
CA ARG A 148 -18.68 21.07 -3.36
C ARG A 148 -19.74 20.22 -4.03
N HIS A 149 -19.68 18.90 -3.86
CA HIS A 149 -20.39 17.98 -4.74
C HIS A 149 -21.39 17.07 -4.03
N HIS A 150 -21.42 17.06 -2.69
CA HIS A 150 -21.94 15.87 -2.03
C HIS A 150 -23.33 15.96 -1.40
N HIS A 151 -23.84 17.09 -0.97
CA HIS A 151 -25.14 17.09 -0.29
C HIS A 151 -25.93 18.37 -0.51
N PRO A 152 -27.15 18.26 -1.11
CA PRO A 152 -28.01 19.43 -1.29
C PRO A 152 -28.54 20.04 0.03
N ALA A 153 -28.47 19.29 1.15
CA ALA A 153 -28.90 19.77 2.47
C ALA A 153 -27.82 20.49 3.27
N LEU A 154 -26.55 20.43 2.85
CA LEU A 154 -25.48 21.20 3.50
C LEU A 154 -25.60 22.66 3.02
N ASN A 155 -25.50 23.60 3.95
CA ASN A 155 -25.32 25.01 3.59
C ASN A 155 -23.97 25.16 2.87
N GLN A 156 -24.01 25.07 1.54
CA GLN A 156 -22.81 25.04 0.70
C GLN A 156 -21.86 26.21 0.97
N ARG A 157 -22.40 27.39 1.32
CA ARG A 157 -21.57 28.58 1.59
C ARG A 157 -20.78 28.42 2.90
N GLU A 158 -21.44 27.98 3.97
CA GLU A 158 -20.79 27.79 5.26
C GLU A 158 -19.80 26.63 5.21
N THR A 159 -20.17 25.55 4.55
CA THR A 159 -19.31 24.37 4.40
C THR A 159 -18.07 24.67 3.57
N ARG A 160 -18.20 25.47 2.50
CA ARG A 160 -17.03 25.93 1.72
C ARG A 160 -16.13 26.84 2.54
N ALA A 161 -16.70 27.83 3.23
CA ALA A 161 -15.91 28.71 4.09
C ALA A 161 -15.15 27.95 5.17
N LEU A 162 -15.76 26.88 5.71
CA LEU A 162 -15.11 26.01 6.70
C LEU A 162 -13.98 25.21 6.08
N THR A 163 -14.16 24.58 4.91
CA THR A 163 -13.10 23.82 4.23
C THR A 163 -11.97 24.71 3.73
N ASP A 164 -12.28 25.91 3.27
CA ASP A 164 -11.26 26.90 2.90
C ASP A 164 -10.45 27.33 4.14
N GLY A 165 -11.12 27.54 5.29
CA GLY A 165 -10.45 27.82 6.56
C GLY A 165 -9.56 26.67 7.05
N ILE A 166 -9.96 25.41 6.87
CA ILE A 166 -9.13 24.24 7.17
C ILE A 166 -7.89 24.22 6.28
N HIS A 167 -8.05 24.53 5.00
CA HIS A 167 -6.93 24.60 4.06
C HIS A 167 -5.91 25.67 4.51
N ASP A 168 -6.37 26.87 4.83
CA ASP A 168 -5.50 27.96 5.30
C ASP A 168 -4.77 27.57 6.59
N LEU A 169 -5.48 26.97 7.55
CA LEU A 169 -4.88 26.45 8.79
C LEU A 169 -3.84 25.38 8.52
N LEU A 170 -4.10 24.45 7.61
CA LEU A 170 -3.15 23.39 7.26
C LEU A 170 -1.85 23.99 6.70
N LEU A 171 -1.94 24.97 5.79
CA LEU A 171 -0.79 25.65 5.23
C LEU A 171 -0.03 26.45 6.30
N GLU A 172 -0.75 27.12 7.20
CA GLU A 172 -0.16 27.86 8.30
C GLU A 172 0.59 26.93 9.26
N ARG A 173 -0.03 25.81 9.64
CA ARG A 173 0.61 24.80 10.51
C ARG A 173 1.79 24.11 9.84
N ALA A 174 1.71 23.84 8.52
CA ALA A 174 2.86 23.34 7.75
C ALA A 174 4.06 24.28 7.78
N ARG A 175 3.82 25.60 7.95
CA ARG A 175 4.87 26.63 8.10
C ARG A 175 5.43 26.70 9.51
N ASP A 176 4.56 26.62 10.51
CA ASP A 176 4.90 26.98 11.89
C ASP A 176 5.35 25.78 12.74
N ALA A 177 4.92 24.56 12.43
CA ALA A 177 5.36 23.36 13.14
C ALA A 177 6.85 23.10 12.92
N ARG A 178 7.55 22.67 13.95
CA ARG A 178 8.96 22.27 13.85
C ARG A 178 9.13 21.01 12.99
N GLU A 179 8.26 20.05 13.20
CA GLU A 179 8.18 18.80 12.45
C GLU A 179 6.76 18.67 11.86
N PHE A 180 6.67 18.62 10.55
CA PHE A 180 5.39 18.51 9.86
C PHE A 180 5.39 17.33 8.89
N TYR A 181 4.41 16.45 9.04
CA TYR A 181 4.20 15.30 8.16
C TYR A 181 2.77 15.27 7.64
N LEU A 182 2.62 15.12 6.34
CA LEU A 182 1.34 14.93 5.68
C LEU A 182 1.36 13.61 4.93
N ALA A 183 0.38 12.77 5.16
CA ALA A 183 0.21 11.53 4.43
C ALA A 183 -1.15 11.51 3.73
N THR A 184 -1.17 11.25 2.42
CA THR A 184 -2.40 11.22 1.60
C THR A 184 -2.40 10.04 0.64
N LEU A 185 -3.59 9.72 0.12
CA LEU A 185 -3.71 8.78 -1.00
C LEU A 185 -3.11 9.41 -2.27
N ALA A 186 -2.49 8.59 -3.11
CA ALA A 186 -1.94 9.04 -4.37
C ALA A 186 -3.05 9.42 -5.35
N ALA A 187 -2.95 10.61 -5.95
CA ALA A 187 -3.89 11.08 -6.96
C ALA A 187 -3.69 10.43 -8.34
N ASP A 188 -2.45 10.11 -8.67
CA ASP A 188 -2.05 9.47 -9.92
C ASP A 188 -1.44 8.10 -9.64
N GLU A 189 -1.28 7.26 -10.68
CA GLU A 189 -0.48 6.05 -10.56
C GLU A 189 0.95 6.43 -10.15
N THR A 190 1.36 5.92 -9.00
CA THR A 190 2.77 5.93 -8.62
C THR A 190 3.30 4.51 -8.74
N PRO A 191 4.56 4.33 -9.19
CA PRO A 191 5.18 3.00 -9.24
C PRO A 191 5.21 2.29 -7.88
N GLU A 192 5.11 3.07 -6.80
CA GLU A 192 5.13 2.63 -5.42
C GLU A 192 3.72 2.32 -4.86
N ALA A 193 2.66 2.68 -5.57
CA ALA A 193 1.30 2.35 -5.16
C ALA A 193 1.06 0.84 -5.28
N PHE A 194 0.74 0.20 -4.16
CA PHE A 194 0.40 -1.22 -4.13
C PHE A 194 -1.04 -1.42 -3.63
N PRO A 195 -1.89 -2.22 -4.32
CA PRO A 195 -1.62 -2.86 -5.62
C PRO A 195 -1.53 -1.84 -6.75
N PRO A 196 -0.75 -2.12 -7.80
CA PRO A 196 -0.69 -1.23 -8.95
C PRO A 196 -2.11 -1.05 -9.48
N ALA A 197 -2.57 0.20 -9.54
CA ALA A 197 -3.88 0.50 -10.08
C ALA A 197 -3.92 0.00 -11.53
N ARG A 198 -4.92 -0.82 -11.87
CA ARG A 198 -5.09 -1.32 -13.25
C ARG A 198 -5.57 -0.22 -14.20
N ASP A 199 -6.02 0.88 -13.63
CA ASP A 199 -6.58 2.03 -14.31
C ASP A 199 -5.62 3.21 -14.18
N GLN A 200 -5.72 4.20 -15.06
CA GLN A 200 -4.89 5.41 -15.05
C GLN A 200 -5.13 6.34 -13.84
N HIS A 201 -5.91 5.90 -12.87
CA HIS A 201 -6.31 6.66 -11.70
C HIS A 201 -5.64 6.11 -10.44
N GLY A 202 -5.11 6.99 -9.60
CA GLY A 202 -4.51 6.64 -8.32
C GLY A 202 -5.54 6.25 -7.24
N LEU A 203 -5.06 5.85 -6.08
CA LEU A 203 -5.90 5.41 -4.95
C LEU A 203 -6.89 6.49 -4.49
N LEU A 204 -6.54 7.77 -4.60
CA LEU A 204 -7.44 8.88 -4.27
C LEU A 204 -8.70 8.86 -5.14
N HIS A 205 -8.57 8.61 -6.45
CA HIS A 205 -9.74 8.53 -7.34
C HIS A 205 -10.67 7.38 -6.91
N HIS A 206 -10.12 6.19 -6.65
CA HIS A 206 -10.93 5.05 -6.22
C HIS A 206 -11.63 5.32 -4.89
N PHE A 207 -10.94 5.99 -3.98
CA PHE A 207 -11.51 6.39 -2.70
C PHE A 207 -12.68 7.35 -2.89
N VAL A 208 -12.47 8.44 -3.63
CA VAL A 208 -13.49 9.47 -3.89
C VAL A 208 -14.66 8.87 -4.69
N GLN A 209 -14.40 8.01 -5.67
CA GLN A 209 -15.42 7.29 -6.42
C GLN A 209 -16.26 6.39 -5.52
N GLY A 210 -15.63 5.65 -4.59
CA GLY A 210 -16.32 4.81 -3.62
C GLY A 210 -17.27 5.61 -2.73
N VAL A 211 -16.84 6.78 -2.28
CA VAL A 211 -17.68 7.68 -1.50
C VAL A 211 -18.80 8.28 -2.34
N TRP A 212 -18.50 8.71 -3.57
CA TRP A 212 -19.52 9.24 -4.50
C TRP A 212 -20.63 8.23 -4.76
N GLN A 213 -20.29 6.95 -4.99
CA GLN A 213 -21.24 5.88 -5.28
C GLN A 213 -22.19 5.58 -4.12
N GLN A 214 -21.84 5.92 -2.89
CA GLN A 214 -22.71 5.75 -1.74
C GLN A 214 -23.96 6.64 -1.85
N TYR A 215 -23.85 7.80 -2.53
CA TYR A 215 -24.97 8.75 -2.72
C TYR A 215 -25.51 8.73 -4.15
N HIS A 216 -24.71 8.23 -5.08
CA HIS A 216 -25.02 8.12 -6.50
C HIS A 216 -24.71 6.70 -7.00
N PRO A 217 -25.47 5.66 -6.59
CA PRO A 217 -25.09 4.26 -6.81
C PRO A 217 -24.89 3.87 -8.27
N GLU A 218 -25.61 4.55 -9.18
CA GLU A 218 -25.60 4.23 -10.62
C GLU A 218 -24.75 5.20 -11.45
N ALA A 219 -24.20 6.25 -10.84
CA ALA A 219 -23.48 7.28 -11.56
C ALA A 219 -22.01 7.31 -11.18
N PRO A 220 -21.09 7.17 -12.15
CA PRO A 220 -19.68 7.45 -11.88
C PRO A 220 -19.50 8.95 -11.57
N ILE A 221 -18.39 9.27 -10.91
CA ILE A 221 -18.00 10.67 -10.70
C ILE A 221 -17.78 11.33 -12.07
N ALA A 222 -18.27 12.54 -12.26
CA ALA A 222 -18.02 13.29 -13.48
C ALA A 222 -16.51 13.65 -13.57
N GLU A 223 -15.92 13.47 -14.74
CA GLU A 223 -14.50 13.73 -14.95
C GLU A 223 -14.08 15.16 -14.55
N GLU A 224 -14.94 16.15 -14.81
CA GLU A 224 -14.71 17.53 -14.42
C GLU A 224 -14.58 17.69 -12.90
N HIS A 225 -15.44 17.02 -12.13
CA HIS A 225 -15.41 17.07 -10.66
C HIS A 225 -14.16 16.38 -10.12
N TRP A 226 -13.75 15.27 -10.75
CA TRP A 226 -12.51 14.61 -10.40
C TRP A 226 -11.30 15.48 -10.67
N GLN A 227 -11.18 16.05 -11.87
CA GLN A 227 -10.05 16.89 -12.25
C GLN A 227 -9.94 18.14 -11.36
N GLU A 228 -11.06 18.79 -11.04
CA GLU A 228 -11.07 19.92 -10.10
C GLU A 228 -10.51 19.52 -8.73
N HIS A 229 -10.96 18.39 -8.19
CA HIS A 229 -10.49 17.91 -6.89
C HIS A 229 -8.99 17.52 -6.94
N ARG A 230 -8.58 16.81 -7.99
CA ARG A 230 -7.19 16.42 -8.22
C ARG A 230 -6.26 17.63 -8.31
N GLU A 231 -6.64 18.63 -9.09
CA GLU A 231 -5.86 19.86 -9.23
C GLU A 231 -5.71 20.59 -7.90
N GLN A 232 -6.77 20.67 -7.13
CA GLN A 232 -6.76 21.31 -5.82
C GLN A 232 -5.88 20.54 -4.84
N HIS A 233 -5.98 19.22 -4.80
CA HIS A 233 -5.09 18.37 -4.00
C HIS A 233 -3.62 18.61 -4.36
N LEU A 234 -3.26 18.54 -5.65
CA LEU A 234 -1.89 18.72 -6.12
C LEU A 234 -1.39 20.17 -5.90
N ALA A 235 -2.26 21.17 -6.01
CA ALA A 235 -1.91 22.56 -5.72
C ALA A 235 -1.55 22.73 -4.24
N THR A 236 -2.36 22.16 -3.34
CA THR A 236 -2.09 22.18 -1.90
C THR A 236 -0.78 21.48 -1.55
N LEU A 237 -0.52 20.31 -2.13
CA LEU A 237 0.76 19.61 -1.92
C LEU A 237 1.96 20.44 -2.36
N ARG A 238 1.86 21.11 -3.52
CA ARG A 238 2.91 22.01 -3.99
C ARG A 238 3.16 23.17 -3.03
N GLN A 239 2.10 23.82 -2.55
CA GLN A 239 2.22 24.90 -1.58
C GLN A 239 2.86 24.45 -0.27
N ILE A 240 2.49 23.28 0.24
CA ILE A 240 3.10 22.67 1.43
C ILE A 240 4.59 22.40 1.16
N HIS A 241 4.93 21.82 0.03
CA HIS A 241 6.31 21.53 -0.33
C HIS A 241 7.15 22.81 -0.47
N GLU A 242 6.63 23.84 -1.13
CA GLU A 242 7.28 25.15 -1.26
C GLU A 242 7.48 25.80 0.11
N THR A 243 6.49 25.75 0.98
CA THR A 243 6.57 26.26 2.36
C THR A 243 7.66 25.51 3.13
N PHE A 244 7.67 24.19 3.06
CA PHE A 244 8.64 23.33 3.74
C PHE A 244 10.07 23.59 3.26
N THR A 245 10.31 23.77 1.95
CA THR A 245 11.64 23.98 1.38
C THR A 245 12.23 25.36 1.66
N THR A 246 11.39 26.35 1.95
CA THR A 246 11.83 27.75 2.16
C THR A 246 12.12 28.06 3.62
N LEU A 247 11.71 27.24 4.59
CA LEU A 247 11.81 27.58 6.01
C LEU A 247 12.94 26.84 6.72
N SER A 248 13.67 27.61 7.53
CA SER A 248 14.73 27.09 8.40
C SER A 248 14.23 26.22 9.57
N THR A 249 12.96 26.32 9.93
CA THR A 249 12.32 25.55 11.00
C THR A 249 12.32 24.05 10.76
N HIS A 250 12.35 23.62 9.49
CA HIS A 250 12.39 22.20 9.10
C HIS A 250 13.82 21.72 8.79
N SER A 251 14.86 22.43 9.23
CA SER A 251 16.24 22.10 8.85
C SER A 251 16.68 20.70 9.26
N GLU A 252 16.26 20.21 10.42
CA GLU A 252 16.59 18.86 10.90
C GLU A 252 15.88 17.79 10.05
N GLN A 253 14.61 18.00 9.73
CA GLN A 253 13.82 17.10 8.90
C GLN A 253 14.37 17.06 7.47
N GLN A 254 14.72 18.21 6.90
CA GLN A 254 15.38 18.30 5.59
C GLN A 254 16.76 17.63 5.59
N ALA A 255 17.57 17.85 6.63
CA ALA A 255 18.87 17.20 6.77
C ALA A 255 18.76 15.67 6.90
N ALA A 256 17.67 15.17 7.47
CA ALA A 256 17.36 13.75 7.54
C ALA A 256 16.87 13.16 6.21
N GLY A 257 16.70 13.97 5.16
CA GLY A 257 16.17 13.55 3.86
C GLY A 257 14.65 13.30 3.86
N LEU A 258 13.93 13.85 4.86
CA LEU A 258 12.49 13.66 5.00
C LEU A 258 11.74 14.76 4.28
N GLY A 259 10.84 14.39 3.40
CA GLY A 259 9.87 15.31 2.79
C GLY A 259 8.65 15.50 3.70
N PRO A 260 7.88 16.57 3.49
CA PRO A 260 6.67 16.83 4.27
C PRO A 260 5.52 15.87 3.89
N HIS A 261 5.58 15.22 2.73
CA HIS A 261 4.49 14.43 2.17
C HIS A 261 4.87 12.98 1.92
N HIS A 262 3.96 12.08 2.30
CA HIS A 262 4.06 10.64 2.13
C HIS A 262 2.79 10.09 1.45
N PHE A 263 2.95 9.04 0.64
CA PHE A 263 1.82 8.34 0.04
C PHE A 263 1.37 7.19 0.93
N LEU A 264 0.04 7.08 1.11
CA LEU A 264 -0.58 6.00 1.87
C LEU A 264 -0.97 4.85 0.94
N PRO A 265 -0.66 3.60 1.31
CA PRO A 265 -1.14 2.42 0.60
C PRO A 265 -2.63 2.14 0.86
N VAL A 266 -3.15 2.64 1.99
CA VAL A 266 -4.53 2.48 2.45
C VAL A 266 -4.87 3.59 3.42
N LEU A 267 -6.15 4.00 3.47
CA LEU A 267 -6.65 4.97 4.43
C LEU A 267 -7.74 4.34 5.31
N PRO A 268 -7.38 3.77 6.48
CA PRO A 268 -8.35 3.16 7.39
C PRO A 268 -9.22 4.19 8.12
N PHE A 269 -8.66 5.37 8.39
CA PHE A 269 -9.29 6.52 9.02
C PHE A 269 -8.45 7.76 8.74
N GLN A 270 -9.01 8.97 8.92
CA GLN A 270 -8.18 10.17 8.96
C GLN A 270 -7.65 10.37 10.38
N LEU A 271 -6.41 10.87 10.48
CA LEU A 271 -5.71 11.02 11.74
C LEU A 271 -4.98 12.36 11.78
N PHE A 272 -5.16 13.09 12.86
CA PHE A 272 -4.45 14.32 13.15
C PHE A 272 -3.76 14.14 14.50
N LEU A 273 -2.44 14.27 14.53
CA LEU A 273 -1.59 14.12 15.72
C LEU A 273 -0.85 15.40 15.97
N ARG A 274 -0.79 15.84 17.21
CA ARG A 274 0.03 16.99 17.60
C ARG A 274 0.77 16.74 18.89
N PHE A 275 1.93 17.35 19.00
CA PHE A 275 2.64 17.54 20.25
C PHE A 275 2.96 19.03 20.42
N ASN A 276 2.61 19.60 21.57
CA ASN A 276 2.93 20.95 21.98
C ASN A 276 3.30 20.93 23.46
N ALA A 277 4.61 21.12 23.75
CA ALA A 277 5.13 21.04 25.12
C ALA A 277 4.53 22.09 26.07
N GLU A 278 4.07 23.23 25.54
CA GLU A 278 3.48 24.32 26.31
C GLU A 278 1.97 24.11 26.59
N ALA A 279 1.34 23.19 25.89
CA ALA A 279 -0.09 22.93 26.07
C ALA A 279 -0.39 22.19 27.37
N LYS A 280 -1.57 22.41 27.96
CA LYS A 280 -2.05 21.68 29.12
C LYS A 280 -2.08 20.16 28.88
N GLU A 281 -2.42 19.76 27.68
CA GLU A 281 -2.40 18.38 27.17
C GLU A 281 -1.41 18.33 26.02
N PRO A 282 -0.14 17.97 26.28
CA PRO A 282 0.92 18.06 25.27
C PRO A 282 0.67 17.21 24.04
N PHE A 283 0.10 16.00 24.24
CA PHE A 283 -0.20 15.07 23.17
C PHE A 283 -1.69 15.01 22.91
N ARG A 284 -2.10 15.20 21.67
CA ARG A 284 -3.49 15.02 21.26
C ARG A 284 -3.59 14.31 19.92
N ALA A 285 -4.62 13.49 19.80
CA ALA A 285 -5.02 12.85 18.56
C ALA A 285 -6.48 13.17 18.27
N LEU A 286 -6.78 13.51 17.01
CA LEU A 286 -8.12 13.54 16.46
C LEU A 286 -8.20 12.45 15.39
N VAL A 287 -9.14 11.52 15.56
CA VAL A 287 -9.36 10.41 14.64
C VAL A 287 -10.73 10.54 14.01
N VAL A 288 -10.80 10.50 12.68
CA VAL A 288 -12.05 10.56 11.92
C VAL A 288 -12.28 9.22 11.23
N PHE A 289 -13.32 8.50 11.67
CA PHE A 289 -13.71 7.23 11.08
C PHE A 289 -14.58 7.49 9.86
N LEU A 290 -14.03 7.18 8.70
CA LEU A 290 -14.74 7.31 7.44
C LEU A 290 -15.70 6.13 7.31
N GLY A 291 -16.99 6.40 7.15
CA GLY A 291 -18.05 5.39 7.16
C GLY A 291 -18.03 4.35 6.03
N GLN A 292 -16.94 4.26 5.29
CA GLN A 292 -16.73 3.38 4.15
C GLN A 292 -16.83 1.89 4.44
N TYR A 293 -16.48 1.50 5.66
CA TYR A 293 -16.47 0.09 6.05
C TYR A 293 -17.84 -0.46 6.47
N ASN A 294 -18.87 0.39 6.49
CA ASN A 294 -20.21 0.01 6.85
C ASN A 294 -21.18 0.47 5.76
N LEU A 295 -21.28 -0.33 4.69
CA LEU A 295 -22.07 -0.05 3.48
C LEU A 295 -23.54 0.33 3.75
N ASP A 296 -24.08 -0.07 4.90
CA ASP A 296 -25.49 0.19 5.25
C ASP A 296 -25.73 1.51 6.00
N ARG A 297 -24.68 2.27 6.39
CA ARG A 297 -24.84 3.45 7.26
C ARG A 297 -23.88 4.59 6.97
N VAL A 298 -23.82 5.02 5.75
CA VAL A 298 -22.95 6.12 5.27
C VAL A 298 -23.18 7.46 5.99
N ALA A 299 -24.34 7.67 6.58
CA ALA A 299 -24.69 8.92 7.25
C ALA A 299 -23.94 9.17 8.58
N GLU A 300 -23.05 8.28 8.99
CA GLU A 300 -22.46 8.31 10.33
C GLU A 300 -20.94 8.36 10.35
N THR A 301 -20.32 9.27 9.58
CA THR A 301 -18.91 9.63 9.84
C THR A 301 -18.81 10.11 11.28
N ARG A 302 -17.85 9.55 12.02
CA ARG A 302 -17.64 9.85 13.44
C ARG A 302 -16.20 10.29 13.65
N ALA A 303 -15.99 11.20 14.57
CA ALA A 303 -14.66 11.59 15.00
C ALA A 303 -14.56 11.56 16.51
N MET A 304 -13.35 11.37 17.01
CA MET A 304 -13.03 11.39 18.43
C MET A 304 -11.72 12.11 18.67
N GLN A 305 -11.62 12.82 19.78
CA GLN A 305 -10.35 13.32 20.28
C GLN A 305 -9.87 12.53 21.50
N SER A 306 -8.56 12.40 21.65
CA SER A 306 -7.92 11.82 22.82
C SER A 306 -6.63 12.55 23.19
N ALA A 307 -6.42 12.73 24.47
CA ALA A 307 -5.17 13.15 25.08
C ALA A 307 -4.52 12.01 25.92
N ASP A 308 -5.10 10.82 25.88
CA ASP A 308 -4.54 9.65 26.56
C ASP A 308 -3.21 9.23 25.92
N PRO A 309 -2.08 9.21 26.67
CA PRO A 309 -0.76 8.96 26.09
C PRO A 309 -0.62 7.58 25.44
N GLU A 310 -1.28 6.55 25.98
CA GLU A 310 -1.18 5.18 25.46
C GLU A 310 -1.93 5.10 24.11
N LEU A 311 -3.09 5.75 24.05
CA LEU A 311 -3.88 5.79 22.82
C LEU A 311 -3.19 6.62 21.75
N VAL A 312 -2.66 7.80 22.09
CA VAL A 312 -1.90 8.65 21.17
C VAL A 312 -0.67 7.91 20.66
N ARG A 313 0.07 7.21 21.54
CA ARG A 313 1.22 6.38 21.14
C ARG A 313 0.83 5.31 20.11
N THR A 314 -0.32 4.66 20.32
CA THR A 314 -0.84 3.68 19.38
C THR A 314 -1.08 4.30 17.99
N PHE A 315 -1.72 5.46 17.94
CA PHE A 315 -1.96 6.15 16.66
C PHE A 315 -0.68 6.64 15.99
N ILE A 316 0.31 7.08 16.75
CA ILE A 316 1.62 7.43 16.20
C ILE A 316 2.29 6.22 15.57
N SER A 317 2.31 5.06 16.25
CA SER A 317 2.87 3.83 15.70
C SER A 317 2.14 3.38 14.42
N MET A 318 0.82 3.57 14.35
CA MET A 318 0.06 3.28 13.13
C MET A 318 0.43 4.24 11.99
N PHE A 319 0.55 5.52 12.28
CA PHE A 319 0.99 6.52 11.29
C PHE A 319 2.40 6.19 10.75
N GLU A 320 3.33 5.90 11.64
CA GLU A 320 4.71 5.52 11.32
C GLU A 320 4.74 4.29 10.40
N SER A 321 4.03 3.22 10.76
CA SER A 321 3.93 2.00 9.95
C SER A 321 3.32 2.22 8.57
N LEU A 322 2.24 3.00 8.48
CA LEU A 322 1.55 3.27 7.21
C LEU A 322 2.36 4.17 6.27
N THR A 323 3.22 5.00 6.82
CA THR A 323 4.09 5.91 6.05
C THR A 323 5.50 5.34 5.87
N SER A 324 5.81 4.19 6.46
CA SER A 324 7.16 3.58 6.52
C SER A 324 8.21 4.50 7.16
N LEU A 325 7.78 5.46 7.97
CA LEU A 325 8.68 6.37 8.68
C LEU A 325 9.42 5.66 9.83
N ASP A 326 8.85 4.61 10.38
CA ASP A 326 9.46 3.77 11.41
C ASP A 326 10.77 3.10 10.92
N ASP A 327 10.89 2.81 9.64
CA ASP A 327 12.10 2.27 9.01
C ASP A 327 13.15 3.34 8.67
N HIS A 328 12.82 4.63 8.78
CA HIS A 328 13.72 5.72 8.38
C HIS A 328 14.63 6.15 9.54
N PRO A 329 15.98 5.98 9.44
CA PRO A 329 16.90 6.28 10.53
C PRO A 329 16.86 7.74 11.01
N GLY A 330 16.70 8.70 10.10
CA GLY A 330 16.57 10.13 10.42
C GLY A 330 15.31 10.41 11.23
N TYR A 331 14.18 9.78 10.86
CA TYR A 331 12.93 9.91 11.61
C TYR A 331 13.06 9.35 13.02
N GLN A 332 13.67 8.19 13.19
CA GLN A 332 13.91 7.62 14.51
C GLN A 332 14.74 8.52 15.41
N GLN A 333 15.69 9.27 14.86
CA GLN A 333 16.46 10.25 15.60
C GLN A 333 15.59 11.45 16.03
N LEU A 334 14.79 12.01 15.12
CA LEU A 334 13.86 13.09 15.42
C LEU A 334 12.83 12.67 16.46
N ARG A 335 12.28 11.48 16.30
CA ARG A 335 11.22 10.92 17.17
C ARG A 335 11.62 10.82 18.64
N ARG A 336 12.91 10.63 18.93
CA ARG A 336 13.46 10.60 20.30
C ARG A 336 13.35 11.96 21.01
N GLN A 337 13.12 13.05 20.27
CA GLN A 337 12.94 14.39 20.84
C GLN A 337 11.53 14.59 21.40
N PHE A 338 10.58 13.70 21.06
CA PHE A 338 9.20 13.75 21.52
C PHE A 338 8.95 12.60 22.50
N PRO A 339 9.17 12.79 23.81
CA PRO A 339 8.93 11.77 24.81
C PRO A 339 7.43 11.49 24.93
N LEU A 340 7.04 10.25 24.66
CA LEU A 340 5.69 9.73 24.82
C LEU A 340 5.68 8.69 25.93
#